data_19e13bda4917399505d7042305acecaf
#
_entry.id   19e13bda4917399505d7042305acecaf
#
_cell.length_a   1.000
_cell.length_b   1.000
_cell.length_c   1.000
_cell.angle_alpha   90.00
_cell.angle_beta   90.00
_cell.angle_gamma   90.00
#
_symmetry.space_group_name_H-M   'P 1'
#
loop_
_entity.id
_entity.type
_entity.pdbx_description
1 polymer ?
#
loop_
_entity_poly.entity_id
_entity_poly.type
_entity_poly.pdbx_seq_one_letter_code
_entity_poly.pdbx_strand_id
1 'polypeptide(L)'
;MKKVFLFTLLALTATLWNVSRAQTATKYDLFVGGVQVTSDNASAITGEGITGSISYDAASKTLTVKNAKIELQNKKSGIENTGIENLTINLVGDNTFNTKEPGIAVTQNTTISGKGKISVKSENAAIYIFENKNKVLTISGGCTVVAVGKWGISGINGSSGEVLVVNNAIVKATGSLGSIDDLSELRLEGTSKITKPQGAAFDKNKHTIMLNGKEVISEVVIEYALEVYKLQIATVKVTSENAANITSDSIKGKVSYDPTTKTLTLDNAVINTTSERGIYNSGIKDLTIKLVGKNEVNTTKYTGMTIKDNTTITGSGSLKITSNDVGIYVRDANNVLTVDGTTLEITGNNKGSIHYGISGTNGKKGETLVVKESDVKVIGSKGSICDLTTMTLVNAKISKPQGAAFDNSLHCVAKDGKKVTEEIVIEKMASGTETALADSDINVWNSNGSLNISLRDNKTDGSIQIYTISGQLVRNINNPTTTVSVALPAGTYIVKYGKTATKVVVR
;
A
#
# COMPACT_ATOMS: atom_id res chain seq x y z
N MET A 1 -24.76 32.38 85.58
CA MET A 1 -23.73 33.02 84.77
C MET A 1 -23.15 31.99 83.83
N LYS A 2 -23.65 31.90 82.60
CA LYS A 2 -22.99 31.15 81.53
C LYS A 2 -23.19 31.95 80.24
N LYS A 3 -22.09 32.46 79.69
CA LYS A 3 -22.03 33.20 78.49
C LYS A 3 -22.09 32.19 77.34
N VAL A 4 -23.12 32.32 76.44
CA VAL A 4 -23.21 31.57 75.21
C VAL A 4 -22.58 32.43 74.13
N PHE A 5 -21.49 31.92 73.53
CA PHE A 5 -20.86 32.50 72.35
C PHE A 5 -21.57 32.00 71.08
N LEU A 6 -22.18 32.92 70.32
CA LEU A 6 -22.80 32.68 69.06
C LEU A 6 -21.73 32.83 67.99
N PHE A 7 -21.30 31.71 67.34
CA PHE A 7 -20.46 31.72 66.14
C PHE A 7 -21.36 31.89 64.92
N THR A 8 -21.32 33.06 64.30
CA THR A 8 -21.88 33.28 62.96
C THR A 8 -20.91 32.77 61.91
N LEU A 9 -21.26 31.65 61.26
CA LEU A 9 -20.56 31.08 60.13
C LEU A 9 -20.92 31.87 58.88
N LEU A 10 -20.01 32.73 58.42
CA LEU A 10 -20.14 33.46 57.15
C LEU A 10 -19.78 32.47 55.99
N ALA A 11 -20.78 31.93 55.34
CA ALA A 11 -20.59 31.12 54.12
C ALA A 11 -20.27 32.06 52.96
N LEU A 12 -18.98 32.14 52.59
CA LEU A 12 -18.51 32.80 51.38
C LEU A 12 -18.79 31.91 50.16
N THR A 13 -19.91 32.14 49.50
CA THR A 13 -20.19 31.51 48.19
C THR A 13 -19.30 32.14 47.15
N ALA A 14 -18.17 31.49 46.85
CA ALA A 14 -17.38 31.81 45.68
C ALA A 14 -18.15 31.34 44.42
N THR A 15 -18.86 32.25 43.80
CA THR A 15 -19.38 32.03 42.42
C THR A 15 -18.17 31.99 41.50
N LEU A 16 -17.77 30.76 41.13
CA LEU A 16 -16.85 30.54 40.02
C LEU A 16 -17.53 31.00 38.75
N TRP A 17 -17.25 32.22 38.36
CA TRP A 17 -17.51 32.67 37.01
C TRP A 17 -16.62 31.86 36.06
N ASN A 18 -17.18 30.81 35.48
CA ASN A 18 -16.62 30.21 34.28
C ASN A 18 -16.69 31.27 33.20
N VAL A 19 -15.66 32.08 33.07
CA VAL A 19 -15.44 32.89 31.87
C VAL A 19 -15.12 31.86 30.78
N SER A 20 -16.16 31.38 30.11
CA SER A 20 -16.02 30.71 28.84
C SER A 20 -15.33 31.72 27.92
N ARG A 21 -14.02 31.66 27.80
CA ARG A 21 -13.31 32.37 26.73
C ARG A 21 -13.92 31.85 25.46
N ALA A 22 -14.71 32.64 24.77
CA ALA A 22 -15.13 32.37 23.41
C ALA A 22 -13.84 32.11 22.62
N GLN A 23 -13.58 30.86 22.30
CA GLN A 23 -12.43 30.49 21.49
C GLN A 23 -12.67 31.17 20.15
N THR A 24 -11.85 32.11 19.78
CA THR A 24 -11.93 32.75 18.48
C THR A 24 -11.80 31.69 17.41
N ALA A 25 -12.78 31.63 16.51
CA ALA A 25 -12.77 30.66 15.42
C ALA A 25 -11.45 30.73 14.65
N THR A 26 -10.80 29.59 14.47
CA THR A 26 -9.62 29.49 13.60
C THR A 26 -10.05 29.76 12.17
N LYS A 27 -9.44 30.72 11.52
CA LYS A 27 -9.66 31.05 10.10
C LYS A 27 -8.69 30.24 9.26
N TYR A 28 -9.20 29.64 8.21
CA TYR A 28 -8.38 28.96 7.22
C TYR A 28 -8.23 29.82 5.97
N ASP A 29 -7.07 29.71 5.29
CA ASP A 29 -6.82 30.40 4.04
C ASP A 29 -7.52 29.71 2.86
N LEU A 30 -8.83 29.56 3.02
CA LEU A 30 -9.75 28.91 2.10
C LEU A 30 -11.09 29.64 2.11
N PHE A 31 -11.60 29.92 0.91
CA PHE A 31 -12.90 30.54 0.72
C PHE A 31 -13.76 29.68 -0.19
N VAL A 32 -15.06 29.64 0.09
CA VAL A 32 -16.07 28.97 -0.74
C VAL A 32 -17.22 29.93 -0.98
N GLY A 33 -17.46 30.28 -2.24
CA GLY A 33 -18.46 31.29 -2.60
C GLY A 33 -18.20 32.65 -1.96
N GLY A 34 -16.92 32.96 -1.64
CA GLY A 34 -16.49 34.12 -0.92
C GLY A 34 -16.72 34.08 0.59
N VAL A 35 -17.20 32.97 1.13
CA VAL A 35 -17.28 32.72 2.58
C VAL A 35 -15.96 32.16 3.05
N GLN A 36 -15.31 32.84 4.01
CA GLN A 36 -14.09 32.33 4.64
C GLN A 36 -14.40 31.08 5.45
N VAL A 37 -13.64 30.03 5.23
CA VAL A 37 -13.75 28.80 6.02
C VAL A 37 -13.11 29.01 7.38
N THR A 38 -13.81 28.62 8.43
CA THR A 38 -13.38 28.73 9.83
C THR A 38 -13.67 27.44 10.57
N SER A 39 -13.10 27.24 11.78
CA SER A 39 -13.42 26.09 12.62
C SER A 39 -14.94 25.97 12.92
N ASP A 40 -15.68 27.06 12.89
CA ASP A 40 -17.09 27.09 13.24
C ASP A 40 -18.00 26.66 12.07
N ASN A 41 -17.59 26.93 10.83
CA ASN A 41 -18.37 26.59 9.64
C ASN A 41 -17.78 25.44 8.81
N ALA A 42 -16.62 24.91 9.18
CA ALA A 42 -15.92 23.87 8.41
C ALA A 42 -16.75 22.60 8.19
N SER A 43 -17.60 22.20 9.15
CA SER A 43 -18.45 21.01 9.04
C SER A 43 -19.61 21.16 8.03
N ALA A 44 -20.05 22.42 7.78
CA ALA A 44 -21.12 22.74 6.83
C ALA A 44 -20.94 24.18 6.34
N ILE A 45 -20.29 24.36 5.20
CA ILE A 45 -20.01 25.67 4.61
C ILE A 45 -21.25 26.08 3.81
N THR A 46 -21.89 27.15 4.25
CA THR A 46 -23.10 27.72 3.64
C THR A 46 -22.91 29.20 3.32
N GLY A 47 -23.63 29.71 2.33
CA GLY A 47 -23.60 31.11 1.92
C GLY A 47 -24.58 31.40 0.81
N GLU A 48 -24.71 32.67 0.44
CA GLU A 48 -25.53 33.09 -0.69
C GLU A 48 -25.04 32.40 -1.97
N GLY A 49 -25.96 31.82 -2.73
CA GLY A 49 -25.66 31.10 -3.96
C GLY A 49 -25.04 29.73 -3.77
N ILE A 50 -24.86 29.25 -2.54
CA ILE A 50 -24.33 27.91 -2.23
C ILE A 50 -25.47 26.98 -1.84
N THR A 51 -25.59 25.84 -2.54
CA THR A 51 -26.50 24.75 -2.19
C THR A 51 -25.78 23.40 -2.25
N GLY A 52 -26.39 22.34 -1.69
CA GLY A 52 -25.75 21.03 -1.54
C GLY A 52 -24.89 20.96 -0.27
N SER A 53 -23.90 20.09 -0.24
CA SER A 53 -23.06 19.89 0.95
C SER A 53 -21.60 20.20 0.63
N ILE A 54 -21.04 21.13 1.38
CA ILE A 54 -19.59 21.44 1.32
C ILE A 54 -19.05 21.45 2.74
N SER A 55 -17.99 20.71 3.01
CA SER A 55 -17.36 20.64 4.32
C SER A 55 -15.83 20.58 4.18
N TYR A 56 -15.13 21.10 5.16
CA TYR A 56 -13.68 21.08 5.23
C TYR A 56 -13.19 20.36 6.49
N ASP A 57 -12.30 19.41 6.30
CA ASP A 57 -11.55 18.75 7.39
C ASP A 57 -10.12 19.30 7.42
N ALA A 58 -9.80 20.02 8.48
CA ALA A 58 -8.50 20.65 8.64
C ALA A 58 -7.37 19.63 8.93
N ALA A 59 -7.69 18.49 9.55
CA ALA A 59 -6.69 17.47 9.86
C ALA A 59 -6.18 16.76 8.61
N SER A 60 -7.07 16.44 7.68
CA SER A 60 -6.74 15.84 6.38
C SER A 60 -6.55 16.88 5.27
N LYS A 61 -6.77 18.16 5.54
CA LYS A 61 -6.79 19.25 4.56
C LYS A 61 -7.70 18.92 3.37
N THR A 62 -8.89 18.40 3.64
CA THR A 62 -9.81 17.95 2.60
C THR A 62 -11.08 18.77 2.59
N LEU A 63 -11.35 19.45 1.46
CA LEU A 63 -12.63 20.09 1.15
C LEU A 63 -13.50 19.08 0.39
N THR A 64 -14.53 18.58 1.02
CA THR A 64 -15.50 17.68 0.36
C THR A 64 -16.61 18.50 -0.27
N VAL A 65 -16.82 18.33 -1.58
CA VAL A 65 -17.86 19.00 -2.38
C VAL A 65 -18.80 17.92 -2.89
N LYS A 66 -20.04 17.89 -2.32
CA LYS A 66 -21.00 16.82 -2.56
C LYS A 66 -22.33 17.35 -3.08
N ASN A 67 -22.65 17.03 -4.33
CA ASN A 67 -23.87 17.48 -5.02
C ASN A 67 -24.10 18.99 -4.81
N ALA A 68 -23.02 19.75 -4.88
CA ALA A 68 -23.02 21.17 -4.57
C ALA A 68 -23.25 22.01 -5.82
N LYS A 69 -23.98 23.10 -5.64
CA LYS A 69 -24.17 24.11 -6.66
C LYS A 69 -23.73 25.44 -6.08
N ILE A 70 -22.84 26.16 -6.80
CA ILE A 70 -22.39 27.51 -6.48
C ILE A 70 -22.79 28.42 -7.63
N GLU A 71 -23.62 29.43 -7.37
CA GLU A 71 -24.03 30.44 -8.33
C GLU A 71 -23.71 31.83 -7.79
N LEU A 72 -22.73 32.51 -8.41
CA LEU A 72 -22.26 33.81 -7.94
C LEU A 72 -22.36 34.86 -9.06
N GLN A 73 -23.08 35.93 -8.79
CA GLN A 73 -23.21 37.07 -9.67
C GLN A 73 -22.31 38.24 -9.23
N ASN A 74 -21.48 38.04 -8.23
CA ASN A 74 -20.55 39.01 -7.67
C ASN A 74 -19.10 38.66 -8.05
N LYS A 75 -18.14 39.53 -7.66
CA LYS A 75 -16.70 39.37 -7.91
C LYS A 75 -16.06 38.41 -6.87
N LYS A 76 -16.55 37.18 -6.75
CA LYS A 76 -16.03 36.16 -5.85
C LYS A 76 -15.83 34.85 -6.59
N SER A 77 -14.76 34.14 -6.24
CA SER A 77 -14.48 32.80 -6.74
C SER A 77 -15.39 31.75 -6.13
N GLY A 78 -15.63 30.67 -6.85
CA GLY A 78 -16.40 29.54 -6.33
C GLY A 78 -15.66 28.84 -5.18
N ILE A 79 -14.43 28.43 -5.40
CA ILE A 79 -13.46 27.96 -4.39
C ILE A 79 -12.17 28.76 -4.59
N GLU A 80 -11.61 29.26 -3.50
CA GLU A 80 -10.35 29.97 -3.52
C GLU A 80 -9.43 29.47 -2.40
N ASN A 81 -8.35 28.79 -2.78
CA ASN A 81 -7.30 28.35 -1.87
C ASN A 81 -6.17 29.36 -1.86
N THR A 82 -6.08 30.18 -0.82
CA THR A 82 -5.10 31.26 -0.70
C THR A 82 -3.86 30.88 0.12
N GLY A 83 -3.88 29.75 0.86
CA GLY A 83 -2.75 29.42 1.72
C GLY A 83 -2.66 27.98 2.22
N ILE A 84 -3.63 27.13 1.92
CA ILE A 84 -3.59 25.72 2.36
C ILE A 84 -2.73 24.91 1.40
N GLU A 85 -1.51 24.58 1.82
CA GLU A 85 -0.59 23.74 1.06
C GLU A 85 -1.09 22.29 1.04
N ASN A 86 -1.15 21.70 -0.16
CA ASN A 86 -1.63 20.33 -0.43
C ASN A 86 -3.11 20.13 -0.05
N LEU A 87 -3.97 21.14 -0.35
CA LEU A 87 -5.41 20.99 -0.22
C LEU A 87 -5.92 19.90 -1.16
N THR A 88 -6.79 19.03 -0.67
CA THR A 88 -7.55 18.09 -1.49
C THR A 88 -8.99 18.56 -1.63
N ILE A 89 -9.48 18.77 -2.86
CA ILE A 89 -10.88 19.01 -3.19
C ILE A 89 -11.47 17.65 -3.61
N ASN A 90 -12.21 17.01 -2.71
CA ASN A 90 -12.82 15.71 -2.93
C ASN A 90 -14.23 15.85 -3.52
N LEU A 91 -14.41 15.41 -4.75
CA LEU A 91 -15.67 15.48 -5.48
C LEU A 91 -16.53 14.24 -5.25
N VAL A 92 -17.77 14.46 -4.83
CA VAL A 92 -18.78 13.41 -4.62
C VAL A 92 -20.06 13.80 -5.37
N GLY A 93 -20.56 12.90 -6.23
CA GLY A 93 -21.71 13.18 -7.09
C GLY A 93 -21.47 14.29 -8.11
N ASP A 94 -22.54 14.99 -8.53
CA ASP A 94 -22.48 16.03 -9.55
C ASP A 94 -22.45 17.42 -8.91
N ASN A 95 -21.42 18.20 -9.23
CA ASN A 95 -21.23 19.55 -8.70
C ASN A 95 -21.21 20.55 -9.85
N THR A 96 -21.78 21.74 -9.63
CA THR A 96 -21.91 22.79 -10.67
C THR A 96 -21.57 24.16 -10.11
N PHE A 97 -20.62 24.85 -10.70
CA PHE A 97 -20.27 26.22 -10.35
C PHE A 97 -20.51 27.14 -11.55
N ASN A 98 -21.16 28.26 -11.29
CA ASN A 98 -21.42 29.31 -12.27
C ASN A 98 -21.03 30.65 -11.63
N THR A 99 -19.94 31.25 -12.13
CA THR A 99 -19.27 32.40 -11.50
C THR A 99 -18.87 33.45 -12.51
N LYS A 100 -18.66 34.67 -12.05
CA LYS A 100 -18.04 35.77 -12.87
C LYS A 100 -16.52 35.74 -12.77
N GLU A 101 -16.02 35.48 -11.57
CA GLU A 101 -14.61 35.30 -11.29
C GLU A 101 -14.24 33.82 -11.40
N PRO A 102 -12.98 33.39 -11.25
CA PRO A 102 -12.62 31.98 -11.38
C PRO A 102 -13.50 31.05 -10.55
N GLY A 103 -13.96 29.99 -11.17
CA GLY A 103 -14.75 29.00 -10.44
C GLY A 103 -13.94 28.28 -9.39
N ILE A 104 -12.67 27.95 -9.71
CA ILE A 104 -11.68 27.46 -8.77
C ILE A 104 -10.38 28.24 -8.97
N ALA A 105 -9.91 28.90 -7.92
CA ALA A 105 -8.64 29.65 -7.89
C ALA A 105 -7.71 29.02 -6.84
N VAL A 106 -6.48 28.71 -7.22
CA VAL A 106 -5.52 28.08 -6.32
C VAL A 106 -4.17 28.79 -6.35
N THR A 107 -3.66 29.15 -5.17
CA THR A 107 -2.33 29.76 -4.99
C THR A 107 -1.34 28.75 -4.38
N GLN A 108 -1.81 27.59 -3.98
CA GLN A 108 -1.02 26.53 -3.36
C GLN A 108 -1.24 25.20 -4.08
N ASN A 109 -0.30 24.25 -3.90
CA ASN A 109 -0.48 22.91 -4.42
C ASN A 109 -1.85 22.36 -4.01
N THR A 110 -2.64 21.99 -5.00
CA THR A 110 -4.02 21.57 -4.79
C THR A 110 -4.33 20.35 -5.63
N THR A 111 -5.06 19.39 -5.06
CA THR A 111 -5.52 18.21 -5.76
C THR A 111 -7.04 18.21 -5.87
N ILE A 112 -7.59 18.07 -7.07
CA ILE A 112 -9.00 17.79 -7.32
C ILE A 112 -9.10 16.27 -7.55
N SER A 113 -9.89 15.57 -6.74
CA SER A 113 -10.01 14.11 -6.81
C SER A 113 -11.40 13.61 -6.42
N GLY A 114 -11.55 12.31 -6.29
CA GLY A 114 -12.83 11.65 -5.95
C GLY A 114 -13.45 10.94 -7.15
N LYS A 115 -14.67 10.44 -6.98
CA LYS A 115 -15.43 9.76 -8.05
C LYS A 115 -16.56 10.61 -8.63
N GLY A 116 -16.65 11.85 -8.19
CA GLY A 116 -17.66 12.80 -8.64
C GLY A 116 -17.24 13.59 -9.88
N LYS A 117 -18.15 14.44 -10.30
CA LYS A 117 -17.97 15.40 -11.40
C LYS A 117 -18.09 16.81 -10.86
N ILE A 118 -17.32 17.74 -11.44
CA ILE A 118 -17.54 19.16 -11.32
C ILE A 118 -17.62 19.81 -12.70
N SER A 119 -18.65 20.64 -12.88
CA SER A 119 -18.82 21.48 -14.07
C SER A 119 -18.69 22.92 -13.65
N VAL A 120 -17.65 23.60 -14.11
CA VAL A 120 -17.33 24.98 -13.79
C VAL A 120 -17.54 25.83 -15.03
N LYS A 121 -18.42 26.83 -14.93
CA LYS A 121 -18.61 27.86 -15.93
C LYS A 121 -18.27 29.21 -15.33
N SER A 122 -17.40 29.98 -15.99
CA SER A 122 -16.96 31.28 -15.52
C SER A 122 -16.98 32.31 -16.64
N GLU A 123 -17.22 33.59 -16.30
CA GLU A 123 -17.00 34.72 -17.23
C GLU A 123 -15.49 35.07 -17.36
N ASN A 124 -14.66 34.50 -16.47
CA ASN A 124 -13.20 34.62 -16.45
C ASN A 124 -12.56 33.21 -16.73
N ALA A 125 -11.49 32.83 -16.07
CA ALA A 125 -10.96 31.48 -16.12
C ALA A 125 -11.88 30.53 -15.32
N ALA A 126 -12.24 29.37 -15.87
CA ALA A 126 -13.02 28.41 -15.08
C ALA A 126 -12.19 27.84 -13.93
N ILE A 127 -10.93 27.49 -14.20
CA ILE A 127 -9.94 27.09 -13.18
C ILE A 127 -8.68 27.91 -13.39
N TYR A 128 -8.19 28.54 -12.32
CA TYR A 128 -7.06 29.44 -12.38
C TYR A 128 -5.98 29.06 -11.36
N ILE A 129 -4.77 28.83 -11.85
CA ILE A 129 -3.58 28.58 -11.03
C ILE A 129 -2.89 29.92 -10.84
N PHE A 130 -3.04 30.48 -9.65
CA PHE A 130 -2.66 31.86 -9.32
C PHE A 130 -1.38 31.83 -8.49
N GLU A 131 -0.39 32.57 -8.83
CA GLU A 131 0.91 32.78 -8.18
C GLU A 131 2.17 32.18 -8.80
N ASN A 132 3.23 32.94 -8.59
CA ASN A 132 4.52 32.96 -9.25
C ASN A 132 5.55 31.96 -8.73
N LYS A 133 5.20 30.76 -8.25
CA LYS A 133 6.26 29.85 -7.75
C LYS A 133 5.86 28.37 -7.79
N ASN A 134 6.03 27.76 -8.96
CA ASN A 134 6.01 26.28 -9.08
C ASN A 134 4.78 25.62 -8.42
N LYS A 135 3.58 26.20 -8.61
CA LYS A 135 2.37 25.61 -8.04
C LYS A 135 1.77 24.57 -8.94
N VAL A 136 1.36 23.46 -8.32
CA VAL A 136 0.84 22.29 -9.01
C VAL A 136 -0.65 22.11 -8.70
N LEU A 137 -1.46 22.11 -9.75
CA LEU A 137 -2.82 21.61 -9.69
C LEU A 137 -2.83 20.20 -10.23
N THR A 138 -3.21 19.24 -9.39
CA THR A 138 -3.38 17.82 -9.78
C THR A 138 -4.85 17.48 -9.91
N ILE A 139 -5.27 16.88 -11.03
CA ILE A 139 -6.62 16.33 -11.23
C ILE A 139 -6.47 14.81 -11.35
N SER A 140 -7.07 14.05 -10.42
CA SER A 140 -6.79 12.62 -10.28
C SER A 140 -7.98 11.81 -9.76
N GLY A 141 -7.79 10.51 -9.58
CA GLY A 141 -8.73 9.64 -8.85
C GLY A 141 -9.98 9.24 -9.62
N GLY A 142 -10.02 9.44 -10.94
CA GLY A 142 -11.15 9.08 -11.79
C GLY A 142 -12.27 10.12 -11.80
N CYS A 143 -12.05 11.32 -11.22
CA CYS A 143 -13.03 12.40 -11.26
C CYS A 143 -13.17 12.98 -12.67
N THR A 144 -14.29 13.67 -12.91
CA THR A 144 -14.54 14.44 -14.14
C THR A 144 -14.57 15.93 -13.84
N VAL A 145 -13.72 16.69 -14.53
CA VAL A 145 -13.67 18.16 -14.46
C VAL A 145 -14.06 18.74 -15.81
N VAL A 146 -15.10 19.55 -15.84
CA VAL A 146 -15.54 20.31 -17.03
C VAL A 146 -15.32 21.79 -16.73
N ALA A 147 -14.44 22.44 -17.47
CA ALA A 147 -14.03 23.84 -17.26
C ALA A 147 -14.33 24.66 -18.50
N VAL A 148 -15.23 25.63 -18.38
CA VAL A 148 -15.68 26.50 -19.49
C VAL A 148 -15.59 27.96 -19.07
N GLY A 149 -14.87 28.80 -19.86
CA GLY A 149 -14.70 30.21 -19.54
C GLY A 149 -14.11 31.03 -20.68
N LYS A 150 -13.59 32.22 -20.38
CA LYS A 150 -12.64 32.89 -21.30
C LYS A 150 -11.40 32.01 -21.45
N TRP A 151 -10.90 31.49 -20.32
CA TRP A 151 -9.94 30.41 -20.25
C TRP A 151 -10.58 29.20 -19.56
N GLY A 152 -10.35 28.02 -20.12
CA GLY A 152 -10.81 26.78 -19.50
C GLY A 152 -10.03 26.50 -18.22
N ILE A 153 -8.75 26.17 -18.35
CA ILE A 153 -7.78 26.05 -17.25
C ILE A 153 -6.58 26.89 -17.61
N SER A 154 -6.19 27.83 -16.75
CA SER A 154 -5.15 28.79 -17.06
C SER A 154 -4.20 29.01 -15.88
N GLY A 155 -2.94 29.28 -16.19
CA GLY A 155 -1.96 29.89 -15.30
C GLY A 155 -1.96 31.40 -15.45
N ILE A 156 -0.86 32.06 -15.03
CA ILE A 156 -0.70 33.52 -15.15
C ILE A 156 -0.13 33.88 -16.52
N ASN A 157 0.94 33.26 -16.94
CA ASN A 157 1.68 33.60 -18.17
C ASN A 157 2.59 32.47 -18.66
N GLY A 158 2.48 31.25 -18.06
CA GLY A 158 3.29 30.10 -18.40
C GLY A 158 4.78 30.15 -18.00
N SER A 159 5.25 31.28 -17.46
CA SER A 159 6.67 31.48 -17.13
C SER A 159 6.98 31.39 -15.64
N SER A 160 5.96 31.23 -14.81
CA SER A 160 6.06 31.30 -13.36
C SER A 160 6.02 29.95 -12.65
N GLY A 161 6.01 28.85 -13.40
CA GLY A 161 6.08 27.49 -12.85
C GLY A 161 4.73 26.87 -12.53
N GLU A 162 3.63 27.35 -13.12
CA GLU A 162 2.30 26.76 -12.98
C GLU A 162 2.25 25.43 -13.72
N VAL A 163 1.89 24.36 -13.01
CA VAL A 163 1.84 23.00 -13.55
C VAL A 163 0.44 22.43 -13.40
N LEU A 164 -0.11 21.92 -14.49
CA LEU A 164 -1.29 21.07 -14.46
C LEU A 164 -0.86 19.60 -14.61
N VAL A 165 -1.23 18.77 -13.64
CA VAL A 165 -1.07 17.32 -13.70
C VAL A 165 -2.44 16.69 -13.86
N VAL A 166 -2.62 15.84 -14.88
CA VAL A 166 -3.82 15.01 -15.04
C VAL A 166 -3.41 13.55 -14.93
N ASN A 167 -3.87 12.89 -13.87
CA ASN A 167 -3.52 11.50 -13.56
C ASN A 167 -4.79 10.64 -13.44
N ASN A 168 -5.08 9.88 -14.50
CA ASN A 168 -6.26 9.01 -14.55
C ASN A 168 -7.55 9.75 -14.14
N ALA A 169 -7.82 10.87 -14.79
CA ALA A 169 -9.03 11.68 -14.63
C ALA A 169 -9.52 12.17 -16.01
N ILE A 170 -10.78 12.58 -16.08
CA ILE A 170 -11.37 13.18 -17.28
C ILE A 170 -11.37 14.68 -17.13
N VAL A 171 -10.72 15.39 -18.04
CA VAL A 171 -10.73 16.86 -18.13
C VAL A 171 -11.30 17.28 -19.47
N LYS A 172 -12.30 18.18 -19.41
CA LYS A 172 -12.87 18.85 -20.58
C LYS A 172 -12.73 20.34 -20.37
N ALA A 173 -11.84 20.97 -21.11
CA ALA A 173 -11.56 22.39 -20.96
C ALA A 173 -11.92 23.13 -22.26
N THR A 174 -12.64 24.23 -22.15
CA THR A 174 -13.01 25.09 -23.28
C THR A 174 -12.83 26.55 -22.87
N GLY A 175 -12.07 27.29 -23.66
CA GLY A 175 -11.86 28.72 -23.41
C GLY A 175 -11.88 29.52 -24.71
N SER A 176 -12.59 30.64 -24.74
CA SER A 176 -12.63 31.51 -25.91
C SER A 176 -11.31 32.19 -26.21
N LEU A 177 -10.43 32.30 -25.21
CA LEU A 177 -9.07 32.84 -25.33
C LEU A 177 -7.98 31.79 -25.23
N GLY A 178 -8.25 30.65 -24.58
CA GLY A 178 -7.37 29.51 -24.45
C GLY A 178 -8.02 28.39 -23.63
N SER A 179 -8.01 27.16 -24.13
CA SER A 179 -8.70 26.07 -23.44
C SER A 179 -7.88 25.49 -22.27
N ILE A 180 -6.59 25.25 -22.48
CA ILE A 180 -5.58 24.98 -21.44
C ILE A 180 -4.39 25.84 -21.82
N ASP A 181 -4.13 26.87 -21.04
CA ASP A 181 -3.32 27.99 -21.47
C ASP A 181 -2.51 28.60 -20.32
N ASP A 182 -1.48 29.39 -20.69
CA ASP A 182 -0.62 30.09 -19.74
C ASP A 182 0.01 29.21 -18.65
N LEU A 183 0.32 27.94 -18.98
CA LEU A 183 0.95 26.99 -18.07
C LEU A 183 2.43 26.79 -18.41
N SER A 184 3.27 26.66 -17.40
CA SER A 184 4.67 26.27 -17.58
C SER A 184 4.78 24.81 -18.04
N GLU A 185 3.86 23.95 -17.59
CA GLU A 185 3.88 22.53 -17.92
C GLU A 185 2.50 21.90 -17.81
N LEU A 186 2.21 20.99 -18.73
CA LEU A 186 1.14 19.98 -18.63
C LEU A 186 1.76 18.60 -18.51
N ARG A 187 1.48 17.87 -17.42
CA ARG A 187 1.87 16.47 -17.24
C ARG A 187 0.67 15.56 -17.35
N LEU A 188 0.74 14.60 -18.25
CA LEU A 188 -0.24 13.54 -18.39
C LEU A 188 0.34 12.27 -17.80
N GLU A 189 -0.22 11.82 -16.67
CA GLU A 189 0.26 10.67 -15.91
C GLU A 189 -0.70 9.49 -16.00
N GLY A 190 -0.20 8.29 -15.65
CA GLY A 190 -0.94 7.06 -15.82
C GLY A 190 -1.23 6.77 -17.28
N THR A 191 -2.49 6.55 -17.62
CA THR A 191 -2.94 6.34 -19.02
C THR A 191 -3.60 7.58 -19.63
N SER A 192 -3.46 8.75 -18.99
CA SER A 192 -4.07 9.99 -19.43
C SER A 192 -3.48 10.48 -20.78
N LYS A 193 -4.33 10.92 -21.69
CA LYS A 193 -3.93 11.47 -22.99
C LYS A 193 -4.94 12.49 -23.48
N ILE A 194 -4.48 13.43 -24.33
CA ILE A 194 -5.38 14.32 -25.08
C ILE A 194 -6.05 13.49 -26.15
N THR A 195 -7.38 13.42 -26.15
CA THR A 195 -8.20 12.69 -27.14
C THR A 195 -8.89 13.64 -28.12
N LYS A 196 -9.11 14.90 -27.72
CA LYS A 196 -9.67 15.95 -28.58
C LYS A 196 -8.98 17.29 -28.29
N PRO A 197 -8.74 18.09 -29.34
CA PRO A 197 -8.79 17.70 -30.76
C PRO A 197 -7.70 16.66 -31.07
N GLN A 198 -7.96 15.78 -32.01
CA GLN A 198 -6.97 14.76 -32.40
C GLN A 198 -5.69 15.43 -32.92
N GLY A 199 -4.54 15.01 -32.39
CA GLY A 199 -3.22 15.57 -32.76
C GLY A 199 -2.86 16.85 -32.00
N ALA A 200 -3.71 17.36 -31.11
CA ALA A 200 -3.34 18.48 -30.24
C ALA A 200 -2.32 18.04 -29.18
N ALA A 201 -1.39 18.93 -28.86
CA ALA A 201 -0.35 18.71 -27.86
C ALA A 201 -0.03 20.02 -27.12
N PHE A 202 0.51 19.89 -25.91
CA PHE A 202 1.00 21.04 -25.15
C PHE A 202 2.34 21.50 -25.70
N ASP A 203 2.43 22.78 -26.06
CA ASP A 203 3.66 23.43 -26.50
C ASP A 203 4.25 24.22 -25.31
N LYS A 204 5.38 23.76 -24.78
CA LYS A 204 6.08 24.40 -23.65
C LYS A 204 6.60 25.81 -23.95
N ASN A 205 6.86 26.13 -25.22
CA ASN A 205 7.35 27.45 -25.61
C ASN A 205 6.21 28.47 -25.81
N LYS A 206 5.00 27.96 -26.06
CA LYS A 206 3.78 28.74 -26.22
C LYS A 206 2.88 28.69 -24.98
N HIS A 207 3.22 27.81 -24.02
CA HIS A 207 2.52 27.64 -22.76
C HIS A 207 1.04 27.24 -22.89
N THR A 208 0.65 26.64 -24.02
CA THR A 208 -0.74 26.33 -24.36
C THR A 208 -0.86 25.04 -25.16
N ILE A 209 -2.09 24.55 -25.31
CA ILE A 209 -2.39 23.43 -26.23
C ILE A 209 -2.43 23.96 -27.66
N MET A 210 -1.63 23.37 -28.53
CA MET A 210 -1.52 23.69 -29.94
C MET A 210 -2.06 22.59 -30.87
N LEU A 211 -2.65 22.97 -31.97
CA LEU A 211 -3.02 22.07 -33.07
C LEU A 211 -2.68 22.76 -34.40
N ASN A 212 -1.88 22.11 -35.26
CA ASN A 212 -1.47 22.62 -36.57
C ASN A 212 -0.91 24.07 -36.49
N GLY A 213 -0.10 24.36 -35.47
CA GLY A 213 0.53 25.66 -35.28
C GLY A 213 -0.39 26.76 -34.74
N LYS A 214 -1.62 26.44 -34.37
CA LYS A 214 -2.60 27.37 -33.79
C LYS A 214 -2.98 26.93 -32.38
N GLU A 215 -3.21 27.90 -31.52
CA GLU A 215 -3.75 27.67 -30.20
C GLU A 215 -5.16 27.06 -30.25
N VAL A 216 -5.45 26.14 -29.32
CA VAL A 216 -6.74 25.46 -29.24
C VAL A 216 -7.68 26.25 -28.31
N ILE A 217 -8.70 26.87 -28.92
CA ILE A 217 -9.80 27.55 -28.22
C ILE A 217 -11.10 26.74 -28.22
N SER A 218 -11.10 25.58 -28.88
CA SER A 218 -12.19 24.60 -28.85
C SER A 218 -12.01 23.62 -27.67
N GLU A 219 -13.01 22.79 -27.41
CA GLU A 219 -12.93 21.81 -26.33
C GLU A 219 -11.66 20.92 -26.44
N VAL A 220 -10.82 20.98 -25.43
CA VAL A 220 -9.74 20.04 -25.17
C VAL A 220 -10.27 18.96 -24.24
N VAL A 221 -10.14 17.70 -24.65
CA VAL A 221 -10.53 16.56 -23.84
C VAL A 221 -9.29 15.73 -23.51
N ILE A 222 -9.04 15.54 -22.21
CA ILE A 222 -8.07 14.61 -21.68
C ILE A 222 -8.85 13.47 -21.05
N GLU A 223 -8.57 12.26 -21.49
CA GLU A 223 -9.20 11.03 -21.00
C GLU A 223 -8.13 10.01 -20.65
N TYR A 224 -8.49 9.00 -19.90
CA TYR A 224 -7.61 7.89 -19.56
C TYR A 224 -8.28 6.56 -19.88
N ALA A 225 -7.48 5.53 -20.18
CA ALA A 225 -7.97 4.19 -20.37
C ALA A 225 -7.97 3.47 -19.02
N LEU A 226 -9.12 2.90 -18.64
CA LEU A 226 -9.19 2.03 -17.48
C LEU A 226 -8.36 0.77 -17.72
N GLU A 227 -7.26 0.62 -17.01
CA GLU A 227 -6.48 -0.61 -17.02
C GLU A 227 -7.10 -1.61 -16.04
N VAL A 228 -7.40 -2.80 -16.52
CA VAL A 228 -7.89 -3.92 -15.69
C VAL A 228 -6.76 -4.91 -15.53
N TYR A 229 -6.29 -5.04 -14.28
CA TYR A 229 -5.22 -5.97 -13.96
C TYR A 229 -5.75 -7.40 -13.85
N LYS A 230 -4.88 -8.36 -14.14
CA LYS A 230 -5.20 -9.79 -14.03
C LYS A 230 -5.18 -10.25 -12.56
N LEU A 231 -5.81 -9.47 -11.68
CA LEU A 231 -5.92 -9.67 -10.24
C LEU A 231 -7.34 -9.39 -9.77
N GLN A 232 -7.85 -10.25 -8.92
CA GLN A 232 -9.17 -10.09 -8.30
C GLN A 232 -9.06 -10.41 -6.81
N ILE A 233 -9.68 -9.59 -5.97
CA ILE A 233 -9.78 -9.77 -4.52
C ILE A 233 -11.26 -9.91 -4.16
N ALA A 234 -11.67 -11.08 -3.71
CA ALA A 234 -13.08 -11.43 -3.56
C ALA A 234 -13.86 -11.10 -4.86
N THR A 235 -14.87 -10.25 -4.78
CA THR A 235 -15.68 -9.83 -5.95
C THR A 235 -15.06 -8.66 -6.74
N VAL A 236 -13.97 -8.05 -6.24
CA VAL A 236 -13.40 -6.82 -6.80
C VAL A 236 -12.33 -7.14 -7.84
N LYS A 237 -12.57 -6.81 -9.11
CA LYS A 237 -11.52 -6.76 -10.13
C LYS A 237 -10.61 -5.55 -9.84
N VAL A 238 -9.31 -5.78 -9.83
CA VAL A 238 -8.33 -4.72 -9.61
C VAL A 238 -8.11 -3.94 -10.90
N THR A 239 -8.21 -2.63 -10.81
CA THR A 239 -8.09 -1.69 -11.93
C THR A 239 -7.18 -0.52 -11.56
N SER A 240 -6.75 0.28 -12.54
CA SER A 240 -5.98 1.50 -12.28
C SER A 240 -6.70 2.52 -11.39
N GLU A 241 -8.03 2.43 -11.25
CA GLU A 241 -8.81 3.30 -10.37
C GLU A 241 -8.84 2.86 -8.91
N ASN A 242 -8.83 1.53 -8.65
CA ASN A 242 -8.98 1.01 -7.29
C ASN A 242 -7.72 0.37 -6.73
N ALA A 243 -6.66 0.24 -7.53
CA ALA A 243 -5.43 -0.45 -7.13
C ALA A 243 -4.81 0.12 -5.84
N ALA A 244 -4.80 1.45 -5.67
CA ALA A 244 -4.25 2.08 -4.47
C ALA A 244 -5.05 1.80 -3.19
N ASN A 245 -6.35 1.47 -3.30
CA ASN A 245 -7.23 1.17 -2.17
C ASN A 245 -8.37 0.27 -2.63
N ILE A 246 -8.19 -1.05 -2.47
CA ILE A 246 -9.15 -2.06 -2.90
C ILE A 246 -10.14 -2.30 -1.77
N THR A 247 -11.39 -1.88 -1.94
CA THR A 247 -12.43 -1.91 -0.92
C THR A 247 -13.72 -2.54 -1.42
N SER A 248 -14.42 -3.23 -0.54
CA SER A 248 -15.80 -3.70 -0.69
C SER A 248 -16.33 -4.16 0.67
N ASP A 249 -17.61 -4.52 0.76
CA ASP A 249 -18.19 -5.10 1.98
C ASP A 249 -17.53 -6.42 2.39
N SER A 250 -16.89 -7.10 1.42
CA SER A 250 -16.14 -8.35 1.64
C SER A 250 -14.70 -8.13 2.12
N ILE A 251 -14.22 -6.89 2.17
CA ILE A 251 -12.82 -6.55 2.47
C ILE A 251 -12.77 -5.55 3.62
N LYS A 252 -12.09 -5.93 4.70
CA LYS A 252 -11.76 -5.05 5.83
C LYS A 252 -10.25 -4.89 5.93
N GLY A 253 -9.78 -3.85 6.62
CA GLY A 253 -8.35 -3.50 6.66
C GLY A 253 -7.90 -2.80 5.38
N LYS A 254 -6.59 -2.81 5.09
CA LYS A 254 -6.05 -2.14 3.91
C LYS A 254 -5.56 -3.17 2.90
N VAL A 255 -6.03 -3.04 1.68
CA VAL A 255 -5.60 -3.85 0.54
C VAL A 255 -5.26 -2.92 -0.61
N SER A 256 -4.06 -3.03 -1.15
CA SER A 256 -3.60 -2.20 -2.27
C SER A 256 -2.73 -3.01 -3.22
N TYR A 257 -2.72 -2.62 -4.48
CA TYR A 257 -1.87 -3.19 -5.51
C TYR A 257 -1.06 -2.10 -6.20
N ASP A 258 0.26 -2.29 -6.25
CA ASP A 258 1.16 -1.44 -7.04
C ASP A 258 1.52 -2.16 -8.35
N PRO A 259 1.05 -1.67 -9.49
CA PRO A 259 1.32 -2.31 -10.79
C PRO A 259 2.78 -2.17 -11.23
N THR A 260 3.51 -1.16 -10.75
CA THR A 260 4.92 -0.93 -11.09
C THR A 260 5.82 -1.99 -10.47
N THR A 261 5.62 -2.26 -9.18
CA THR A 261 6.37 -3.28 -8.44
C THR A 261 5.67 -4.65 -8.46
N LYS A 262 4.48 -4.74 -9.05
CA LYS A 262 3.61 -5.93 -9.03
C LYS A 262 3.37 -6.46 -7.61
N THR A 263 3.14 -5.55 -6.66
CA THR A 263 3.01 -5.90 -5.25
C THR A 263 1.57 -5.70 -4.77
N LEU A 264 0.92 -6.78 -4.36
CA LEU A 264 -0.32 -6.76 -3.58
C LEU A 264 0.04 -6.67 -2.10
N THR A 265 -0.32 -5.59 -1.44
CA THR A 265 -0.12 -5.42 0.01
C THR A 265 -1.41 -5.71 0.75
N LEU A 266 -1.33 -6.62 1.72
CA LEU A 266 -2.36 -6.91 2.71
C LEU A 266 -1.88 -6.36 4.06
N ASP A 267 -2.61 -5.40 4.64
CA ASP A 267 -2.27 -4.79 5.93
C ASP A 267 -3.47 -4.90 6.88
N ASN A 268 -3.38 -5.84 7.82
CA ASN A 268 -4.46 -6.22 8.72
C ASN A 268 -5.78 -6.49 7.97
N ALA A 269 -5.67 -7.13 6.79
CA ALA A 269 -6.77 -7.35 5.90
C ALA A 269 -7.59 -8.60 6.28
N VAL A 270 -8.91 -8.47 6.25
CA VAL A 270 -9.84 -9.60 6.37
C VAL A 270 -10.70 -9.64 5.12
N ILE A 271 -10.56 -10.72 4.34
CA ILE A 271 -11.28 -10.93 3.09
C ILE A 271 -12.26 -12.09 3.28
N ASN A 272 -13.56 -11.78 3.25
CA ASN A 272 -14.62 -12.77 3.40
C ASN A 272 -15.46 -12.85 2.12
N THR A 273 -15.55 -14.01 1.50
CA THR A 273 -16.38 -14.18 0.29
C THR A 273 -17.10 -15.51 0.27
N THR A 274 -18.35 -15.48 -0.21
CA THR A 274 -19.19 -16.66 -0.38
C THR A 274 -19.39 -17.06 -1.83
N SER A 275 -19.02 -16.22 -2.78
CA SER A 275 -19.36 -16.35 -4.19
C SER A 275 -18.14 -16.37 -5.12
N GLU A 276 -16.95 -16.05 -4.60
CA GLU A 276 -15.72 -15.92 -5.40
C GLU A 276 -14.51 -16.50 -4.66
N ARG A 277 -13.36 -16.54 -5.32
CA ARG A 277 -12.05 -16.80 -4.71
C ARG A 277 -11.67 -15.65 -3.81
N GLY A 278 -10.93 -15.91 -2.73
CA GLY A 278 -10.43 -14.86 -1.87
C GLY A 278 -9.43 -13.96 -2.60
N ILE A 279 -8.36 -14.54 -3.14
CA ILE A 279 -7.35 -13.87 -3.96
C ILE A 279 -7.17 -14.66 -5.26
N TYR A 280 -7.26 -13.99 -6.39
CA TYR A 280 -7.10 -14.62 -7.70
C TYR A 280 -6.08 -13.86 -8.56
N ASN A 281 -4.85 -14.40 -8.65
CA ASN A 281 -3.89 -14.01 -9.67
C ASN A 281 -4.18 -14.80 -10.96
N SER A 282 -4.75 -14.13 -11.96
CA SER A 282 -5.13 -14.75 -13.23
C SER A 282 -4.07 -14.60 -14.33
N GLY A 283 -2.88 -14.04 -13.99
CA GLY A 283 -1.79 -13.90 -14.97
C GLY A 283 -0.90 -12.67 -14.76
N ILE A 284 -0.76 -12.15 -13.54
CA ILE A 284 0.31 -11.22 -13.20
C ILE A 284 1.56 -12.06 -12.92
N LYS A 285 2.54 -11.94 -13.82
CA LYS A 285 3.83 -12.63 -13.69
C LYS A 285 4.63 -12.06 -12.53
N ASP A 286 5.15 -12.97 -11.69
CA ASP A 286 6.00 -12.66 -10.55
C ASP A 286 5.31 -11.70 -9.55
N LEU A 287 4.03 -11.96 -9.26
CA LEU A 287 3.27 -11.20 -8.26
C LEU A 287 3.89 -11.38 -6.87
N THR A 288 4.14 -10.30 -6.18
CA THR A 288 4.50 -10.32 -4.76
C THR A 288 3.26 -10.00 -3.91
N ILE A 289 2.94 -10.86 -2.95
CA ILE A 289 1.93 -10.61 -1.91
C ILE A 289 2.67 -10.27 -0.62
N LYS A 290 2.66 -8.98 -0.26
CA LYS A 290 3.32 -8.47 0.94
C LYS A 290 2.36 -8.46 2.11
N LEU A 291 2.74 -9.11 3.19
CA LEU A 291 1.96 -9.21 4.42
C LEU A 291 2.45 -8.22 5.48
N VAL A 292 1.54 -7.42 6.01
CA VAL A 292 1.75 -6.51 7.13
C VAL A 292 0.70 -6.81 8.19
N GLY A 293 1.12 -7.04 9.44
CA GLY A 293 0.20 -7.40 10.52
C GLY A 293 -0.46 -8.78 10.32
N LYS A 294 -1.69 -8.93 10.83
CA LYS A 294 -2.45 -10.19 10.74
C LYS A 294 -3.48 -10.12 9.63
N ASN A 295 -3.42 -11.03 8.67
CA ASN A 295 -4.32 -11.05 7.53
C ASN A 295 -5.10 -12.36 7.48
N GLU A 296 -6.36 -12.31 7.02
CA GLU A 296 -7.26 -13.45 6.92
C GLU A 296 -7.97 -13.48 5.55
N VAL A 297 -8.11 -14.68 5.00
CA VAL A 297 -8.92 -14.96 3.80
C VAL A 297 -9.86 -16.11 4.11
N ASN A 298 -11.15 -15.85 4.07
CA ASN A 298 -12.19 -16.84 4.36
C ASN A 298 -13.11 -16.99 3.15
N THR A 299 -13.19 -18.22 2.61
CA THR A 299 -14.07 -18.53 1.47
C THR A 299 -14.96 -19.72 1.78
N THR A 300 -16.22 -19.67 1.35
CA THR A 300 -17.18 -20.76 1.61
C THR A 300 -17.51 -21.62 0.40
N LYS A 301 -17.11 -21.21 -0.81
CA LYS A 301 -17.47 -21.94 -2.04
C LYS A 301 -16.28 -22.22 -2.94
N TYR A 302 -15.34 -21.30 -3.04
CA TYR A 302 -14.18 -21.40 -3.93
C TYR A 302 -12.88 -21.38 -3.15
N THR A 303 -11.77 -21.55 -3.85
CA THR A 303 -10.43 -21.56 -3.26
C THR A 303 -10.13 -20.28 -2.46
N GLY A 304 -9.38 -20.41 -1.38
CA GLY A 304 -8.89 -19.26 -0.63
C GLY A 304 -8.01 -18.36 -1.51
N MET A 305 -7.05 -18.99 -2.19
CA MET A 305 -6.19 -18.34 -3.18
C MET A 305 -6.03 -19.23 -4.41
N THR A 306 -6.10 -18.64 -5.61
CA THR A 306 -5.72 -19.29 -6.86
C THR A 306 -4.64 -18.48 -7.55
N ILE A 307 -3.54 -19.11 -7.92
CA ILE A 307 -2.46 -18.49 -8.68
C ILE A 307 -2.26 -19.19 -10.01
N LYS A 308 -2.21 -18.41 -11.09
CA LYS A 308 -1.98 -18.86 -12.47
C LYS A 308 -0.67 -18.33 -13.06
N ASP A 309 0.16 -17.76 -12.23
CA ASP A 309 1.51 -17.32 -12.57
C ASP A 309 2.37 -17.30 -11.29
N ASN A 310 3.69 -17.22 -11.43
CA ASN A 310 4.59 -17.17 -10.29
C ASN A 310 4.14 -16.16 -9.25
N THR A 311 4.10 -16.57 -8.01
CA THR A 311 3.64 -15.71 -6.91
C THR A 311 4.51 -15.94 -5.67
N THR A 312 4.97 -14.85 -5.08
CA THR A 312 5.73 -14.86 -3.81
C THR A 312 4.88 -14.25 -2.71
N ILE A 313 4.73 -14.95 -1.60
CA ILE A 313 4.12 -14.44 -0.36
C ILE A 313 5.24 -14.13 0.61
N THR A 314 5.34 -12.88 1.06
CA THR A 314 6.44 -12.41 1.94
C THR A 314 5.98 -11.30 2.88
N GLY A 315 6.85 -10.89 3.81
CA GLY A 315 6.61 -9.78 4.73
C GLY A 315 6.64 -10.20 6.20
N SER A 316 6.64 -9.21 7.08
CA SER A 316 6.71 -9.42 8.55
C SER A 316 5.38 -9.85 9.17
N GLY A 317 4.30 -9.84 8.39
CA GLY A 317 2.97 -10.22 8.83
C GLY A 317 2.70 -11.72 8.76
N SER A 318 1.43 -12.08 8.93
CA SER A 318 0.93 -13.45 8.78
C SER A 318 -0.33 -13.48 7.92
N LEU A 319 -0.60 -14.64 7.31
CA LEU A 319 -1.83 -14.86 6.56
C LEU A 319 -2.46 -16.18 6.98
N LYS A 320 -3.72 -16.11 7.41
CA LYS A 320 -4.58 -17.26 7.64
C LYS A 320 -5.55 -17.43 6.48
N ILE A 321 -5.59 -18.60 5.89
CA ILE A 321 -6.53 -18.94 4.82
C ILE A 321 -7.44 -20.08 5.31
N THR A 322 -8.75 -19.84 5.28
CA THR A 322 -9.76 -20.86 5.54
C THR A 322 -10.69 -20.97 4.33
N SER A 323 -10.70 -22.14 3.71
CA SER A 323 -11.50 -22.37 2.50
C SER A 323 -12.32 -23.66 2.64
N ASN A 324 -13.55 -23.66 2.14
CA ASN A 324 -14.34 -24.89 2.00
C ASN A 324 -13.97 -25.71 0.76
N ASP A 325 -13.02 -25.23 -0.03
CA ASP A 325 -12.42 -25.89 -1.18
C ASP A 325 -10.90 -26.02 -0.94
N VAL A 326 -10.05 -25.72 -1.88
CA VAL A 326 -8.59 -25.69 -1.73
C VAL A 326 -8.17 -24.40 -1.03
N GLY A 327 -7.29 -24.50 -0.03
CA GLY A 327 -6.73 -23.33 0.63
C GLY A 327 -5.95 -22.46 -0.37
N ILE A 328 -4.86 -23.00 -0.95
CA ILE A 328 -4.10 -22.36 -2.05
C ILE A 328 -3.99 -23.34 -3.22
N TYR A 329 -4.44 -22.88 -4.39
CA TYR A 329 -4.38 -23.64 -5.63
C TYR A 329 -3.36 -23.05 -6.59
N VAL A 330 -2.26 -23.79 -6.81
CA VAL A 330 -1.22 -23.49 -7.82
C VAL A 330 -1.67 -24.09 -9.14
N ARG A 331 -2.15 -23.26 -10.05
CA ARG A 331 -2.78 -23.70 -11.30
C ARG A 331 -1.90 -23.33 -12.50
N ASP A 332 -2.06 -24.12 -13.57
CA ASP A 332 -1.37 -24.00 -14.85
C ASP A 332 0.12 -24.41 -14.78
N ALA A 333 0.75 -24.61 -15.94
CA ALA A 333 2.05 -25.23 -16.04
C ALA A 333 3.21 -24.35 -15.56
N ASN A 334 4.16 -24.97 -14.87
CA ASN A 334 5.44 -24.40 -14.44
C ASN A 334 5.32 -23.22 -13.47
N ASN A 335 4.18 -23.05 -12.80
CA ASN A 335 4.00 -21.98 -11.83
C ASN A 335 4.62 -22.33 -10.47
N VAL A 336 5.25 -21.32 -9.89
CA VAL A 336 5.92 -21.43 -8.60
C VAL A 336 5.20 -20.57 -7.56
N LEU A 337 4.79 -21.21 -6.47
CA LEU A 337 4.42 -20.52 -5.24
C LEU A 337 5.64 -20.49 -4.32
N THR A 338 6.12 -19.31 -4.00
CA THR A 338 7.18 -19.09 -3.01
C THR A 338 6.60 -18.48 -1.73
N VAL A 339 6.92 -19.06 -0.60
CA VAL A 339 6.64 -18.50 0.74
C VAL A 339 7.98 -18.14 1.35
N ASP A 340 8.24 -16.84 1.54
CA ASP A 340 9.56 -16.32 1.91
C ASP A 340 9.48 -15.41 3.13
N GLY A 341 10.09 -15.83 4.25
CA GLY A 341 10.27 -15.01 5.45
C GLY A 341 8.96 -14.61 6.16
N THR A 342 7.90 -15.43 6.10
CA THR A 342 6.59 -15.09 6.65
C THR A 342 5.92 -16.28 7.36
N THR A 343 4.72 -16.05 7.91
CA THR A 343 3.93 -17.09 8.60
C THR A 343 2.60 -17.32 7.88
N LEU A 344 2.32 -18.56 7.52
CA LEU A 344 1.06 -18.97 6.90
C LEU A 344 0.34 -20.03 7.74
N GLU A 345 -0.99 -19.94 7.82
CA GLU A 345 -1.89 -20.97 8.32
C GLU A 345 -2.97 -21.25 7.27
N ILE A 346 -3.01 -22.45 6.73
CA ILE A 346 -3.85 -22.77 5.57
C ILE A 346 -4.73 -23.98 5.91
N THR A 347 -6.04 -23.79 5.78
CA THR A 347 -7.04 -24.85 5.97
C THR A 347 -7.90 -24.98 4.72
N GLY A 348 -7.82 -26.14 4.08
CA GLY A 348 -8.81 -26.60 3.10
C GLY A 348 -9.88 -27.43 3.82
N ASN A 349 -11.09 -26.89 3.97
CA ASN A 349 -12.09 -27.44 4.87
C ASN A 349 -13.08 -28.41 4.18
N ASN A 350 -13.83 -29.12 4.99
CA ASN A 350 -14.48 -30.41 4.85
C ASN A 350 -15.92 -30.39 4.31
N LYS A 351 -16.33 -29.42 3.50
CA LYS A 351 -17.74 -29.36 3.05
C LYS A 351 -18.00 -29.53 1.54
N GLY A 352 -16.96 -29.70 0.72
CA GLY A 352 -17.05 -29.90 -0.73
C GLY A 352 -16.39 -31.20 -1.20
N SER A 353 -16.21 -31.36 -2.52
CA SER A 353 -15.65 -32.60 -3.10
C SER A 353 -14.12 -32.63 -3.20
N ILE A 354 -13.43 -31.49 -3.08
CA ILE A 354 -11.97 -31.33 -3.20
C ILE A 354 -11.48 -30.52 -2.00
N HIS A 355 -10.62 -31.10 -1.15
CA HIS A 355 -10.27 -30.54 0.15
C HIS A 355 -8.76 -30.64 0.39
N TYR A 356 -8.00 -29.80 -0.32
CA TYR A 356 -6.56 -29.73 -0.17
C TYR A 356 -6.16 -28.45 0.58
N GLY A 357 -5.13 -28.51 1.39
CA GLY A 357 -4.54 -27.33 1.97
C GLY A 357 -3.83 -26.49 0.90
N ILE A 358 -2.75 -27.03 0.34
CA ILE A 358 -2.07 -26.49 -0.85
C ILE A 358 -2.08 -27.58 -1.91
N SER A 359 -2.49 -27.24 -3.13
CA SER A 359 -2.57 -28.19 -4.23
C SER A 359 -2.12 -27.59 -5.56
N GLY A 360 -1.45 -28.41 -6.36
CA GLY A 360 -1.28 -28.19 -7.79
C GLY A 360 -2.44 -28.79 -8.59
N THR A 361 -2.29 -28.91 -9.92
CA THR A 361 -3.34 -29.47 -10.80
C THR A 361 -3.37 -30.99 -10.76
N ASN A 362 -2.23 -31.64 -10.88
CA ASN A 362 -2.11 -33.11 -10.84
C ASN A 362 -0.67 -33.59 -10.62
N GLY A 363 0.24 -32.71 -10.21
CA GLY A 363 1.66 -33.01 -10.00
C GLY A 363 2.49 -33.27 -11.27
N LYS A 364 1.93 -33.04 -12.46
CA LYS A 364 2.57 -33.38 -13.74
C LYS A 364 2.79 -32.19 -14.66
N LYS A 365 2.53 -30.99 -14.22
CA LYS A 365 2.61 -29.79 -15.05
C LYS A 365 3.68 -28.78 -14.60
N GLY A 366 4.57 -29.17 -13.66
CA GLY A 366 5.66 -28.33 -13.19
C GLY A 366 5.28 -27.37 -12.06
N GLU A 367 4.10 -27.54 -11.45
CA GLU A 367 3.70 -26.74 -10.29
C GLU A 367 4.66 -26.98 -9.12
N THR A 368 5.19 -25.91 -8.56
CA THR A 368 6.22 -25.98 -7.53
C THR A 368 5.83 -25.18 -6.30
N LEU A 369 6.10 -25.73 -5.13
CA LEU A 369 6.06 -25.01 -3.86
C LEU A 369 7.47 -24.82 -3.33
N VAL A 370 7.85 -23.58 -3.04
CA VAL A 370 9.08 -23.24 -2.34
C VAL A 370 8.72 -22.62 -0.99
N VAL A 371 9.21 -23.21 0.10
CA VAL A 371 9.09 -22.62 1.45
C VAL A 371 10.48 -22.26 1.94
N LYS A 372 10.71 -20.97 2.13
CA LYS A 372 12.00 -20.41 2.50
C LYS A 372 11.86 -19.62 3.80
N GLU A 373 12.65 -19.95 4.82
CA GLU A 373 12.72 -19.19 6.09
C GLU A 373 11.36 -18.83 6.69
N SER A 374 10.37 -19.71 6.53
CA SER A 374 8.95 -19.45 6.85
C SER A 374 8.37 -20.51 7.75
N ASP A 375 7.40 -20.09 8.56
CA ASP A 375 6.57 -20.99 9.37
C ASP A 375 5.24 -21.23 8.66
N VAL A 376 4.93 -22.49 8.30
CA VAL A 376 3.74 -22.82 7.53
C VAL A 376 3.00 -23.98 8.18
N LYS A 377 1.70 -23.78 8.46
CA LYS A 377 0.78 -24.82 8.89
C LYS A 377 -0.24 -25.08 7.79
N VAL A 378 -0.39 -26.33 7.41
CA VAL A 378 -1.30 -26.69 6.31
C VAL A 378 -2.11 -27.92 6.68
N ILE A 379 -3.41 -27.86 6.51
CA ILE A 379 -4.31 -29.01 6.66
C ILE A 379 -5.31 -29.07 5.51
N GLY A 380 -5.55 -30.30 5.03
CA GLY A 380 -6.58 -30.61 4.03
C GLY A 380 -6.98 -32.07 4.12
N SER A 381 -8.29 -32.36 4.22
CA SER A 381 -8.80 -33.70 4.49
C SER A 381 -8.55 -34.74 3.39
N LYS A 382 -8.29 -34.30 2.15
CA LYS A 382 -7.87 -35.18 1.03
C LYS A 382 -6.38 -35.15 0.75
N GLY A 383 -5.67 -34.26 1.41
CA GLY A 383 -4.23 -34.06 1.33
C GLY A 383 -3.85 -32.65 1.75
N SER A 384 -2.92 -32.54 2.67
CA SER A 384 -2.53 -31.22 3.16
C SER A 384 -1.67 -30.48 2.14
N ILE A 385 -0.67 -31.13 1.54
CA ILE A 385 0.14 -30.56 0.42
C ILE A 385 0.23 -31.66 -0.65
N CYS A 386 -0.43 -31.44 -1.79
CA CYS A 386 -0.59 -32.47 -2.83
C CYS A 386 -0.63 -31.92 -4.25
N ASP A 387 -0.58 -32.87 -5.21
CA ASP A 387 -0.73 -32.62 -6.64
C ASP A 387 0.28 -31.57 -7.19
N LEU A 388 1.46 -31.47 -6.54
CA LEU A 388 2.58 -30.63 -6.96
C LEU A 388 3.65 -31.48 -7.68
N THR A 389 4.33 -30.92 -8.64
CA THR A 389 5.45 -31.58 -9.31
C THR A 389 6.66 -31.64 -8.39
N THR A 390 6.94 -30.54 -7.68
CA THR A 390 8.08 -30.45 -6.75
C THR A 390 7.75 -29.60 -5.53
N MET A 391 8.46 -29.89 -4.45
CA MET A 391 8.48 -29.05 -3.25
C MET A 391 9.92 -28.86 -2.78
N THR A 392 10.30 -27.61 -2.49
CA THR A 392 11.64 -27.25 -2.00
C THR A 392 11.53 -26.55 -0.66
N LEU A 393 12.35 -26.95 0.29
CA LEU A 393 12.50 -26.32 1.60
C LEU A 393 13.88 -25.67 1.68
N VAL A 394 13.93 -24.37 1.94
CA VAL A 394 15.17 -23.59 2.09
C VAL A 394 15.20 -23.00 3.50
N ASN A 395 16.16 -23.39 4.31
CA ASN A 395 16.23 -23.04 5.73
C ASN A 395 14.87 -23.26 6.46
N ALA A 396 14.20 -24.36 6.10
CA ALA A 396 12.93 -24.81 6.66
C ALA A 396 12.88 -26.35 6.67
N LYS A 397 12.10 -26.93 7.57
CA LYS A 397 11.90 -28.38 7.68
C LYS A 397 10.46 -28.73 8.00
N ILE A 398 9.99 -29.89 7.56
CA ILE A 398 8.74 -30.47 8.06
C ILE A 398 9.00 -30.96 9.47
N SER A 399 8.34 -30.40 10.47
CA SER A 399 8.43 -30.83 11.88
C SER A 399 7.30 -31.75 12.29
N LYS A 400 6.15 -31.66 11.60
CA LYS A 400 4.99 -32.51 11.80
C LYS A 400 4.34 -32.87 10.46
N PRO A 401 3.87 -34.11 10.28
CA PRO A 401 4.16 -35.30 11.11
C PRO A 401 5.66 -35.66 11.04
N GLN A 402 6.21 -36.16 12.13
CA GLN A 402 7.61 -36.58 12.15
C GLN A 402 7.88 -37.65 11.10
N GLY A 403 8.93 -37.51 10.30
CA GLY A 403 9.30 -38.40 9.22
C GLY A 403 8.53 -38.21 7.91
N ALA A 404 7.62 -37.21 7.83
CA ALA A 404 7.00 -36.86 6.58
C ALA A 404 7.97 -36.11 5.67
N ALA A 405 7.90 -36.38 4.37
CA ALA A 405 8.66 -35.70 3.33
C ALA A 405 7.85 -35.61 2.03
N PHE A 406 8.26 -34.74 1.12
CA PHE A 406 7.66 -34.68 -0.20
C PHE A 406 8.07 -35.91 -1.02
N ASP A 407 7.10 -36.65 -1.50
CA ASP A 407 7.27 -37.84 -2.34
C ASP A 407 6.95 -37.47 -3.80
N ASN A 408 7.99 -37.49 -4.64
CA ASN A 408 7.85 -37.14 -6.06
C ASN A 408 6.98 -38.15 -6.85
N SER A 409 6.87 -39.38 -6.40
CA SER A 409 6.04 -40.40 -7.09
C SER A 409 4.55 -40.24 -6.75
N LEU A 410 4.26 -39.81 -5.54
CA LEU A 410 2.92 -39.52 -5.06
C LEU A 410 2.49 -38.05 -5.30
N HIS A 411 3.43 -37.19 -5.71
CA HIS A 411 3.22 -35.76 -5.91
C HIS A 411 2.63 -35.04 -4.69
N CYS A 412 3.02 -35.48 -3.48
CA CYS A 412 2.48 -34.97 -2.22
C CYS A 412 3.47 -35.12 -1.07
N VAL A 413 3.21 -34.43 0.03
CA VAL A 413 3.86 -34.77 1.31
C VAL A 413 3.27 -36.07 1.80
N ALA A 414 4.15 -37.05 2.00
CA ALA A 414 3.81 -38.40 2.41
C ALA A 414 4.57 -38.82 3.67
N LYS A 415 4.01 -39.77 4.38
CA LYS A 415 4.64 -40.52 5.50
C LYS A 415 4.33 -41.98 5.34
N ASP A 416 5.35 -42.85 5.49
CA ASP A 416 5.22 -44.28 5.36
C ASP A 416 4.53 -44.72 4.06
N GLY A 417 4.85 -44.04 2.93
CA GLY A 417 4.27 -44.31 1.61
C GLY A 417 2.80 -43.90 1.46
N LYS A 418 2.24 -43.16 2.41
CA LYS A 418 0.85 -42.68 2.38
C LYS A 418 0.80 -41.15 2.42
N LYS A 419 -0.10 -40.57 1.63
CA LYS A 419 -0.38 -39.15 1.61
C LYS A 419 -0.80 -38.62 2.98
N VAL A 420 -0.22 -37.51 3.42
CA VAL A 420 -0.58 -36.85 4.68
C VAL A 420 -1.88 -36.04 4.51
N THR A 421 -2.87 -36.37 5.37
CA THR A 421 -4.17 -35.65 5.44
C THR A 421 -4.37 -34.93 6.77
N GLU A 422 -3.45 -35.11 7.71
CA GLU A 422 -3.36 -34.37 8.97
C GLU A 422 -2.57 -33.09 8.81
N GLU A 423 -2.48 -32.28 9.86
CA GLU A 423 -1.73 -31.01 9.84
C GLU A 423 -0.25 -31.26 9.54
N ILE A 424 0.24 -30.60 8.48
CA ILE A 424 1.65 -30.46 8.19
C ILE A 424 2.13 -29.15 8.82
N VAL A 425 3.19 -29.24 9.63
CA VAL A 425 3.89 -28.09 10.17
C VAL A 425 5.28 -28.00 9.55
N ILE A 426 5.55 -26.93 8.85
CA ILE A 426 6.87 -26.56 8.35
C ILE A 426 7.38 -25.44 9.23
N GLU A 427 8.54 -25.62 9.83
CA GLU A 427 9.18 -24.64 10.67
C GLU A 427 10.44 -24.10 9.98
N LYS A 428 10.61 -22.78 10.02
CA LYS A 428 11.90 -22.20 9.64
C LYS A 428 12.98 -22.79 10.55
N MET A 429 14.06 -23.17 9.95
CA MET A 429 15.25 -23.49 10.73
C MET A 429 15.83 -22.19 11.25
N ALA A 430 16.18 -22.15 12.52
CA ALA A 430 16.91 -21.03 13.05
C ALA A 430 18.12 -20.83 12.11
N SER A 431 18.16 -19.70 11.39
CA SER A 431 19.40 -19.29 10.77
C SER A 431 20.39 -19.24 11.91
N GLY A 432 21.46 -20.00 11.81
CA GLY A 432 22.49 -20.00 12.84
C GLY A 432 23.20 -18.65 12.91
N THR A 433 22.47 -17.64 13.34
CA THR A 433 22.95 -16.41 13.92
C THR A 433 22.82 -16.62 15.41
N GLU A 434 23.98 -16.81 16.04
CA GLU A 434 24.16 -16.62 17.47
C GLU A 434 23.08 -17.29 18.35
N THR A 435 23.08 -18.60 18.47
CA THR A 435 22.94 -19.10 19.82
C THR A 435 24.22 -18.65 20.53
N ALA A 436 24.19 -17.45 21.11
CA ALA A 436 24.95 -17.23 22.31
C ALA A 436 24.44 -18.31 23.29
N LEU A 437 25.05 -19.48 23.24
CA LEU A 437 24.97 -20.44 24.33
C LEU A 437 25.40 -19.64 25.53
N ALA A 438 24.48 -19.43 26.47
CA ALA A 438 24.74 -18.70 27.71
C ALA A 438 25.95 -19.24 28.49
N ASP A 439 26.53 -20.36 28.03
CA ASP A 439 27.68 -21.08 28.58
C ASP A 439 28.77 -21.38 27.54
N SER A 440 28.89 -20.64 26.42
CA SER A 440 29.99 -20.88 25.47
C SER A 440 31.26 -20.18 25.92
N ASP A 441 32.38 -20.91 25.95
CA ASP A 441 33.71 -20.36 26.25
C ASP A 441 34.21 -19.37 25.19
N ILE A 442 33.52 -19.25 24.06
CA ILE A 442 33.87 -18.37 22.94
C ILE A 442 32.68 -17.57 22.42
N ASN A 443 32.96 -16.33 21.98
CA ASN A 443 32.05 -15.50 21.19
C ASN A 443 32.63 -15.33 19.80
N VAL A 444 31.83 -15.55 18.73
CA VAL A 444 32.30 -15.57 17.35
C VAL A 444 31.39 -14.69 16.50
N TRP A 445 31.98 -13.71 15.79
CA TRP A 445 31.25 -12.83 14.88
C TRP A 445 32.05 -12.48 13.63
N ASN A 446 31.37 -12.05 12.58
CA ASN A 446 31.98 -11.56 11.36
C ASN A 446 31.95 -10.02 11.33
N SER A 447 33.06 -9.40 10.95
CA SER A 447 33.15 -7.96 10.70
C SER A 447 34.19 -7.69 9.61
N ASN A 448 33.82 -6.89 8.60
CA ASN A 448 34.68 -6.45 7.51
C ASN A 448 35.42 -7.60 6.79
N GLY A 449 34.73 -8.71 6.50
CA GLY A 449 35.37 -9.85 5.82
C GLY A 449 36.32 -10.66 6.70
N SER A 450 36.37 -10.41 8.00
CA SER A 450 37.18 -11.12 8.97
C SER A 450 36.32 -11.83 10.01
N LEU A 451 36.70 -13.05 10.30
CA LEU A 451 36.14 -13.83 11.40
C LEU A 451 36.84 -13.40 12.71
N ASN A 452 36.06 -12.90 13.65
CA ASN A 452 36.53 -12.49 14.96
C ASN A 452 36.05 -13.48 16.04
N ILE A 453 36.94 -13.83 16.94
CA ILE A 453 36.70 -14.82 18.00
C ILE A 453 37.19 -14.19 19.31
N SER A 454 36.34 -14.12 20.33
CA SER A 454 36.69 -13.67 21.67
C SER A 454 36.53 -14.83 22.65
N LEU A 455 37.55 -15.07 23.47
CA LEU A 455 37.51 -16.05 24.55
C LEU A 455 36.94 -15.44 25.80
N ARG A 456 36.01 -16.10 26.47
CA ARG A 456 35.48 -15.70 27.78
C ARG A 456 36.47 -16.15 28.85
N ASP A 457 36.49 -15.42 29.94
CA ASP A 457 37.27 -15.71 31.14
C ASP A 457 38.78 -15.80 30.94
N ASN A 458 39.35 -15.16 29.90
CA ASN A 458 40.79 -15.15 29.60
C ASN A 458 41.43 -16.55 29.57
N LYS A 459 40.68 -17.58 29.25
CA LYS A 459 41.19 -18.94 29.06
C LYS A 459 41.95 -19.03 27.74
N THR A 460 43.28 -18.99 27.81
CA THR A 460 44.16 -19.04 26.62
C THR A 460 44.81 -20.40 26.42
N ASP A 461 44.57 -21.40 27.24
CA ASP A 461 45.22 -22.74 27.27
C ASP A 461 44.54 -23.74 26.35
N GLY A 462 44.20 -23.36 25.17
CA GLY A 462 43.58 -24.24 24.19
C GLY A 462 43.95 -23.89 22.77
N SER A 463 43.38 -24.60 21.82
CA SER A 463 43.50 -24.23 20.39
C SER A 463 42.13 -23.89 19.83
N ILE A 464 42.10 -22.84 19.00
CA ILE A 464 40.93 -22.51 18.17
C ILE A 464 41.17 -23.21 16.81
N GLN A 465 40.21 -24.06 16.42
CA GLN A 465 40.21 -24.76 15.14
C GLN A 465 39.08 -24.26 14.27
N ILE A 466 39.37 -23.89 13.04
CA ILE A 466 38.41 -23.38 12.07
C ILE A 466 38.31 -24.40 10.93
N TYR A 467 37.12 -24.89 10.66
CA TYR A 467 36.82 -25.86 9.60
C TYR A 467 35.88 -25.29 8.55
N THR A 468 35.99 -25.75 7.32
CA THR A 468 34.92 -25.60 6.33
C THR A 468 33.68 -26.42 6.78
N ILE A 469 32.53 -26.16 6.17
CA ILE A 469 31.32 -26.96 6.42
C ILE A 469 31.47 -28.43 6.01
N SER A 470 32.42 -28.73 5.09
CA SER A 470 32.78 -30.10 4.70
C SER A 470 33.73 -30.81 5.68
N GLY A 471 34.13 -30.14 6.77
CA GLY A 471 35.01 -30.71 7.80
C GLY A 471 36.49 -30.55 7.53
N GLN A 472 36.94 -29.83 6.48
CA GLN A 472 38.33 -29.55 6.21
C GLN A 472 38.84 -28.48 7.17
N LEU A 473 39.98 -28.76 7.84
CA LEU A 473 40.65 -27.79 8.72
C LEU A 473 41.26 -26.65 7.89
N VAL A 474 40.80 -25.42 8.17
CA VAL A 474 41.28 -24.19 7.47
C VAL A 474 42.34 -23.48 8.28
N ARG A 475 42.19 -23.43 9.62
CA ARG A 475 43.14 -22.81 10.55
C ARG A 475 43.14 -23.54 11.88
N ASN A 476 44.34 -23.63 12.47
CA ASN A 476 44.55 -24.03 13.86
C ASN A 476 45.39 -22.93 14.54
N ILE A 477 44.87 -22.37 15.63
CA ILE A 477 45.50 -21.29 16.41
C ILE A 477 45.78 -21.81 17.78
N ASN A 478 46.99 -22.11 18.09
CA ASN A 478 47.45 -22.58 19.40
C ASN A 478 47.70 -21.39 20.33
N ASN A 479 47.34 -21.51 21.61
CA ASN A 479 47.50 -20.48 22.63
C ASN A 479 46.98 -19.12 22.18
N PRO A 480 45.71 -19.03 21.82
CA PRO A 480 45.13 -17.81 21.29
C PRO A 480 45.15 -16.69 22.34
N THR A 481 45.28 -15.45 21.86
CA THR A 481 45.00 -14.27 22.70
C THR A 481 43.50 -14.18 23.00
N THR A 482 43.10 -13.34 23.96
CA THR A 482 41.69 -13.14 24.34
C THR A 482 40.78 -12.79 23.17
N THR A 483 41.31 -12.19 22.14
CA THR A 483 40.60 -11.90 20.88
C THR A 483 41.49 -12.22 19.69
N VAL A 484 40.94 -12.96 18.73
CA VAL A 484 41.64 -13.37 17.50
C VAL A 484 40.79 -12.92 16.31
N SER A 485 41.46 -12.34 15.30
CA SER A 485 40.81 -11.98 14.02
C SER A 485 41.50 -12.75 12.88
N VAL A 486 40.68 -13.43 12.04
CA VAL A 486 41.18 -14.26 10.93
C VAL A 486 40.48 -13.84 9.64
N ALA A 487 41.26 -13.40 8.65
CA ALA A 487 40.73 -13.16 7.32
C ALA A 487 40.46 -14.49 6.64
N LEU A 488 39.24 -14.69 6.17
CA LEU A 488 38.77 -15.89 5.47
C LEU A 488 37.98 -15.49 4.23
N PRO A 489 38.01 -16.25 3.15
CA PRO A 489 37.07 -16.07 2.04
C PRO A 489 35.62 -16.14 2.49
N ALA A 490 34.75 -15.49 1.72
CA ALA A 490 33.32 -15.60 1.97
C ALA A 490 32.88 -17.06 1.96
N GLY A 491 32.17 -17.50 3.01
CA GLY A 491 31.81 -18.90 3.19
C GLY A 491 31.28 -19.21 4.57
N THR A 492 30.87 -20.45 4.76
CA THR A 492 30.40 -20.96 6.07
C THR A 492 31.50 -21.79 6.72
N TYR A 493 31.77 -21.46 7.98
CA TYR A 493 32.85 -22.11 8.77
C TYR A 493 32.30 -22.62 10.09
N ILE A 494 32.99 -23.61 10.67
CA ILE A 494 32.77 -24.13 12.02
C ILE A 494 34.00 -23.76 12.83
N VAL A 495 33.81 -22.98 13.89
CA VAL A 495 34.85 -22.62 14.86
C VAL A 495 34.72 -23.52 16.07
N LYS A 496 35.80 -24.23 16.43
CA LYS A 496 35.85 -25.13 17.57
C LYS A 496 36.87 -24.64 18.58
N TYR A 497 36.51 -24.62 19.87
CA TYR A 497 37.39 -24.39 20.98
C TYR A 497 36.99 -25.30 22.13
N GLY A 498 37.91 -26.15 22.56
CA GLY A 498 37.60 -27.16 23.57
C GLY A 498 36.45 -28.11 23.14
N LYS A 499 35.40 -28.14 23.94
CA LYS A 499 34.16 -28.90 23.65
C LYS A 499 33.13 -28.08 22.89
N THR A 500 33.34 -26.78 22.76
CA THR A 500 32.40 -25.84 22.09
C THR A 500 32.70 -25.78 20.58
N ALA A 501 31.66 -25.85 19.77
CA ALA A 501 31.72 -25.61 18.33
C ALA A 501 30.61 -24.68 17.89
N THR A 502 30.95 -23.65 17.13
CA THR A 502 30.02 -22.63 16.64
C THR A 502 30.11 -22.48 15.12
N LYS A 503 28.99 -22.42 14.45
CA LYS A 503 28.89 -22.14 13.01
C LYS A 503 28.87 -20.63 12.77
N VAL A 504 29.64 -20.13 11.80
CA VAL A 504 29.71 -18.71 11.44
C VAL A 504 29.73 -18.56 9.92
N VAL A 505 29.13 -17.47 9.43
CA VAL A 505 29.16 -17.08 8.01
C VAL A 505 30.06 -15.87 7.85
N VAL A 506 31.12 -15.97 7.04
CA VAL A 506 31.96 -14.86 6.61
C VAL A 506 31.40 -14.33 5.29
N ARG A 507 31.16 -13.03 5.20
CA ARG A 507 30.58 -12.34 4.04
C ARG A 507 31.56 -11.33 3.47
#